data_165c34dc52f709139c8a57737ca8d4c4
#
_entry.id   165c34dc52f709139c8a57737ca8d4c4
#
_cell.length_a   1.000
_cell.length_b   1.000
_cell.length_c   1.000
_cell.angle_alpha   90.00
_cell.angle_beta   90.00
_cell.angle_gamma   90.00
#
_symmetry.space_group_name_H-M   'P 1'
#
loop_
_entity.id
_entity.type
_entity.pdbx_description
1 polymer ?
#
loop_
_entity_poly.entity_id
_entity_poly.type
_entity_poly.pdbx_seq_one_letter_code
_entity_poly.pdbx_strand_id
1 'polypeptide(L)'
;MTQLSDVVRELELHAAQAGWDQPAQIFALVETTELVRREPALAEALGITDADGGLTPVEQDALPPGQELEDVLLQIEWPDEVAGCAAVVERLVLPPGADADIPDDRGEAAEYAAAHPDRQEVRIVAAATRDGESFCALRLRSHDDDQTVLGGPDLVPPLLQLLHATLEPVEP
;
A
#
# COMPACT_ATOMS: atom_id res chain seq x y z
N MET A 1 -19.10 7.00 0.07
CA MET A 1 -17.63 6.88 -0.08
C MET A 1 -17.00 6.65 1.26
N THR A 2 -16.18 5.63 1.38
CA THR A 2 -15.45 5.41 2.62
C THR A 2 -14.25 6.35 2.65
N GLN A 3 -13.89 6.80 3.85
CA GLN A 3 -12.69 7.61 4.05
C GLN A 3 -11.43 6.89 3.56
N LEU A 4 -11.45 5.56 3.63
CA LEU A 4 -10.32 4.73 3.19
C LEU A 4 -10.07 4.85 1.69
N SER A 5 -11.12 4.87 0.87
CA SER A 5 -10.96 5.02 -0.58
C SER A 5 -10.35 6.38 -0.94
N ASP A 6 -10.70 7.41 -0.20
CA ASP A 6 -10.13 8.74 -0.41
C ASP A 6 -8.64 8.77 -0.08
N VAL A 7 -8.24 8.13 1.02
CA VAL A 7 -6.84 8.02 1.42
C VAL A 7 -6.03 7.26 0.37
N VAL A 8 -6.57 6.15 -0.12
CA VAL A 8 -5.89 5.35 -1.14
C VAL A 8 -5.68 6.16 -2.41
N ARG A 9 -6.68 6.90 -2.83
CA ARG A 9 -6.58 7.75 -4.03
C ARG A 9 -5.54 8.86 -3.85
N GLU A 10 -5.49 9.47 -2.68
CA GLU A 10 -4.47 10.49 -2.39
C GLU A 10 -3.07 9.89 -2.42
N LEU A 11 -2.88 8.72 -1.82
CA LEU A 11 -1.58 8.03 -1.84
C LEU A 11 -1.18 7.65 -3.27
N GLU A 12 -2.13 7.21 -4.08
CA GLU A 12 -1.90 6.87 -5.47
C GLU A 12 -1.46 8.10 -6.29
N LEU A 13 -2.14 9.21 -6.14
CA LEU A 13 -1.79 10.45 -6.83
C LEU A 13 -0.42 10.96 -6.39
N HIS A 14 -0.13 10.89 -5.11
CA HIS A 14 1.17 11.30 -4.57
C HIS A 14 2.28 10.42 -5.15
N ALA A 15 2.07 9.11 -5.21
CA ALA A 15 3.04 8.19 -5.81
C ALA A 15 3.23 8.46 -7.31
N ALA A 16 2.14 8.78 -8.01
CA ALA A 16 2.20 9.12 -9.43
C ALA A 16 3.08 10.36 -9.69
N GLN A 17 3.03 11.34 -8.80
CA GLN A 17 3.85 12.55 -8.90
C GLN A 17 5.34 12.24 -8.71
N ALA A 18 5.66 11.26 -7.88
CA ALA A 18 7.06 10.84 -7.66
C ALA A 18 7.62 10.02 -8.84
N GLY A 19 6.73 9.44 -9.64
CA GLY A 19 7.11 8.65 -10.81
C GLY A 19 7.26 7.16 -10.51
N TRP A 20 7.82 6.44 -11.46
CA TRP A 20 8.02 5.00 -11.38
C TRP A 20 9.42 4.64 -10.85
N ASP A 21 9.64 3.35 -10.60
CA ASP A 21 10.90 2.80 -10.08
C ASP A 21 11.20 3.29 -8.67
N GLN A 22 10.14 3.41 -7.86
CA GLN A 22 10.24 3.82 -6.47
C GLN A 22 10.25 2.60 -5.55
N PRO A 23 10.94 2.67 -4.41
CA PRO A 23 10.89 1.59 -3.43
C PRO A 23 9.50 1.47 -2.81
N ALA A 24 9.19 0.28 -2.29
CA ALA A 24 7.93 0.08 -1.58
C ALA A 24 7.87 0.98 -0.34
N GLN A 25 6.67 1.46 -0.01
CA GLN A 25 6.42 2.34 1.12
C GLN A 25 5.29 1.78 1.98
N ILE A 26 5.40 1.97 3.28
CA ILE A 26 4.38 1.58 4.25
C ILE A 26 3.92 2.83 4.99
N PHE A 27 2.61 2.94 5.21
CA PHE A 27 1.99 4.06 5.90
C PHE A 27 1.16 3.55 7.06
N ALA A 28 1.23 4.23 8.21
CA ALA A 28 0.26 4.08 9.26
C ALA A 28 -0.93 4.98 8.94
N LEU A 29 -2.14 4.51 9.20
CA LEU A 29 -3.34 5.33 9.05
C LEU A 29 -3.87 5.64 10.45
N VAL A 30 -3.88 6.91 10.80
CA VAL A 30 -4.34 7.37 12.12
C VAL A 30 -5.55 8.27 11.94
N GLU A 31 -6.44 8.25 12.94
CA GLU A 31 -7.58 9.16 12.92
C GLU A 31 -7.08 10.60 13.03
N THR A 32 -7.49 11.44 12.10
CA THR A 32 -7.03 12.82 12.00
C THR A 32 -7.27 13.59 13.30
N THR A 33 -8.45 13.43 13.90
CA THR A 33 -8.79 14.11 15.15
C THR A 33 -7.88 13.68 16.30
N GLU A 34 -7.54 12.39 16.37
CA GLU A 34 -6.62 11.87 17.37
C GLU A 34 -5.20 12.41 17.16
N LEU A 35 -4.76 12.49 15.91
CA LEU A 35 -3.44 13.02 15.57
C LEU A 35 -3.30 14.47 16.01
N VAL A 36 -4.30 15.31 15.70
CA VAL A 36 -4.29 16.72 16.11
C VAL A 36 -4.26 16.84 17.62
N ARG A 37 -5.01 16.00 18.33
CA ARG A 37 -5.08 16.04 19.79
C ARG A 37 -3.78 15.61 20.46
N ARG A 38 -3.16 14.52 19.95
CA ARG A 38 -1.98 13.91 20.59
C ARG A 38 -0.66 14.52 20.12
N GLU A 39 -0.61 14.91 18.84
CA GLU A 39 0.60 15.41 18.22
C GLU A 39 0.32 16.72 17.47
N PRO A 40 -0.03 17.79 18.22
CA PRO A 40 -0.41 19.05 17.57
C PRO A 40 0.71 19.67 16.73
N ALA A 41 1.96 19.50 17.12
CA ALA A 41 3.09 20.03 16.36
C ALA A 41 3.25 19.29 15.03
N LEU A 42 3.07 17.97 15.02
CA LEU A 42 3.13 17.18 13.79
C LEU A 42 1.95 17.53 12.88
N ALA A 43 0.75 17.66 13.44
CA ALA A 43 -0.43 18.04 12.68
C ALA A 43 -0.25 19.41 12.01
N GLU A 44 0.31 20.38 12.75
CA GLU A 44 0.61 21.70 12.21
C GLU A 44 1.62 21.62 11.07
N ALA A 45 2.68 20.81 11.24
CA ALA A 45 3.70 20.62 10.21
C ALA A 45 3.13 20.00 8.95
N LEU A 46 2.10 19.14 9.08
CA LEU A 46 1.42 18.50 7.94
C LEU A 46 0.27 19.34 7.38
N GLY A 47 -0.06 20.47 8.00
CA GLY A 47 -1.15 21.33 7.56
C GLY A 47 -2.52 20.76 7.86
N ILE A 48 -2.65 19.94 8.89
CA ILE A 48 -3.88 19.21 9.25
C ILE A 48 -4.57 19.91 10.43
N THR A 49 -5.90 19.99 10.36
CA THR A 49 -6.71 20.57 11.43
C THR A 49 -7.81 19.58 11.85
N ASP A 50 -8.44 19.82 13.00
CA ASP A 50 -9.57 19.02 13.48
C ASP A 50 -10.72 18.98 12.47
N ALA A 51 -10.85 20.01 11.66
CA ALA A 51 -11.93 20.10 10.68
C ALA A 51 -11.76 19.12 9.50
N ASP A 52 -10.54 18.61 9.28
CA ASP A 52 -10.28 17.72 8.15
C ASP A 52 -10.92 16.34 8.32
N GLY A 53 -11.04 15.85 9.53
CA GLY A 53 -11.65 14.53 9.80
C GLY A 53 -10.91 13.39 9.08
N GLY A 54 -11.47 12.18 9.16
CA GLY A 54 -10.97 11.03 8.39
C GLY A 54 -9.69 10.43 8.92
N LEU A 55 -8.92 9.85 8.01
CA LEU A 55 -7.66 9.18 8.31
C LEU A 55 -6.50 9.95 7.68
N THR A 56 -5.39 10.04 8.41
CA THR A 56 -4.16 10.67 7.93
C THR A 56 -3.09 9.60 7.74
N PRO A 57 -2.53 9.46 6.54
CA PRO A 57 -1.40 8.54 6.33
C PRO A 57 -0.11 9.14 6.88
N VAL A 58 0.63 8.33 7.62
CA VAL A 58 1.94 8.71 8.17
C VAL A 58 2.97 7.75 7.60
N GLU A 59 3.87 8.28 6.78
CA GLU A 59 4.90 7.46 6.14
C GLU A 59 5.84 6.88 7.19
N GLN A 60 6.13 5.59 7.05
CA GLN A 60 7.07 4.89 7.92
C GLN A 60 8.47 4.90 7.31
N ASP A 61 9.45 4.48 8.09
CA ASP A 61 10.83 4.39 7.63
C ASP A 61 10.94 3.51 6.39
N ALA A 62 11.94 3.78 5.55
CA ALA A 62 12.21 2.98 4.37
C ALA A 62 12.46 1.52 4.75
N LEU A 63 12.08 0.60 3.84
CA LEU A 63 12.31 -0.82 4.06
C LEU A 63 13.81 -1.12 4.14
N PRO A 64 14.22 -2.06 5.02
CA PRO A 64 15.63 -2.46 5.09
C PRO A 64 16.10 -3.00 3.73
N PRO A 65 17.35 -2.72 3.34
CA PRO A 65 17.89 -3.25 2.09
C PRO A 65 17.80 -4.77 2.02
N GLY A 66 17.38 -5.29 0.86
CA GLY A 66 17.28 -6.72 0.63
C GLY A 66 16.03 -7.39 1.17
N GLN A 67 15.13 -6.64 1.82
CA GLN A 67 13.86 -7.19 2.31
C GLN A 67 12.72 -6.78 1.38
N GLU A 68 11.83 -7.72 1.11
CA GLU A 68 10.62 -7.46 0.35
C GLU A 68 9.53 -6.94 1.27
N LEU A 69 8.54 -6.25 0.68
CA LEU A 69 7.42 -5.70 1.43
C LEU A 69 6.72 -6.77 2.28
N GLU A 70 6.48 -7.93 1.71
CA GLU A 70 5.78 -9.03 2.40
C GLU A 70 6.55 -9.49 3.64
N ASP A 71 7.87 -9.57 3.55
CA ASP A 71 8.71 -9.98 4.68
C ASP A 71 8.64 -8.96 5.82
N VAL A 72 8.62 -7.68 5.48
CA VAL A 72 8.52 -6.61 6.47
C VAL A 72 7.13 -6.61 7.13
N LEU A 73 6.07 -6.80 6.32
CA LEU A 73 4.70 -6.84 6.86
C LEU A 73 4.50 -7.98 7.85
N LEU A 74 5.18 -9.12 7.66
CA LEU A 74 5.09 -10.24 8.60
C LEU A 74 5.68 -9.91 9.97
N GLN A 75 6.50 -8.87 10.08
CA GLN A 75 7.17 -8.47 11.31
C GLN A 75 6.56 -7.25 11.98
N ILE A 76 5.59 -6.60 11.33
CA ILE A 76 4.99 -5.37 11.84
C ILE A 76 3.86 -5.68 12.81
N GLU A 77 3.86 -4.96 13.94
CA GLU A 77 2.75 -4.90 14.87
C GLU A 77 2.44 -3.43 15.10
N TRP A 78 1.19 -3.05 14.86
CA TRP A 78 0.78 -1.66 15.01
C TRP A 78 0.23 -1.41 16.42
N PRO A 79 0.60 -0.26 17.03
CA PRO A 79 -0.01 0.11 18.29
C PRO A 79 -1.50 0.41 18.14
N ASP A 80 -2.24 0.37 19.25
CA ASP A 80 -3.70 0.48 19.24
C ASP A 80 -4.21 1.79 18.65
N GLU A 81 -3.43 2.87 18.73
CA GLU A 81 -3.81 4.18 18.18
C GLU A 81 -3.74 4.22 16.65
N VAL A 82 -3.15 3.22 15.99
CA VAL A 82 -3.14 3.12 14.54
C VAL A 82 -4.42 2.44 14.10
N ALA A 83 -5.26 3.17 13.36
CA ALA A 83 -6.56 2.69 12.91
C ALA A 83 -6.48 1.76 11.70
N GLY A 84 -5.42 1.89 10.91
CA GLY A 84 -5.22 1.07 9.72
C GLY A 84 -3.81 1.22 9.19
N CYS A 85 -3.56 0.59 8.04
CA CYS A 85 -2.28 0.71 7.37
C CYS A 85 -2.45 0.65 5.86
N ALA A 86 -1.44 1.15 5.16
CA ALA A 86 -1.43 1.13 3.69
C ALA A 86 -0.03 0.82 3.21
N ALA A 87 0.04 0.29 1.99
CA ALA A 87 1.32 0.03 1.32
C ALA A 87 1.24 0.51 -0.13
N VAL A 88 2.35 1.02 -0.64
CA VAL A 88 2.52 1.39 -2.04
C VAL A 88 3.67 0.54 -2.57
N VAL A 89 3.44 -0.20 -3.64
CA VAL A 89 4.44 -1.11 -4.18
C VAL A 89 4.27 -1.25 -5.69
N GLU A 90 5.40 -1.38 -6.39
CA GLU A 90 5.41 -1.67 -7.82
C GLU A 90 5.68 -3.15 -8.02
N ARG A 91 4.95 -3.78 -8.93
CA ARG A 91 5.04 -5.20 -9.21
C ARG A 91 5.03 -5.46 -10.72
N LEU A 92 5.61 -6.58 -11.11
CA LEU A 92 5.48 -7.11 -12.46
C LEU A 92 4.31 -8.08 -12.51
N VAL A 93 3.43 -7.89 -13.49
CA VAL A 93 2.28 -8.76 -13.72
C VAL A 93 2.49 -9.45 -15.06
N LEU A 94 2.34 -10.76 -15.07
CA LEU A 94 2.45 -11.58 -16.27
C LEU A 94 1.05 -11.87 -16.84
N PRO A 95 0.97 -12.12 -18.17
CA PRO A 95 -0.33 -12.42 -18.77
C PRO A 95 -0.88 -13.77 -18.29
N PRO A 96 -2.20 -13.97 -18.41
CA PRO A 96 -2.80 -15.26 -18.08
C PRO A 96 -2.12 -16.42 -18.82
N GLY A 97 -1.85 -17.51 -18.09
CA GLY A 97 -1.19 -18.68 -18.66
C GLY A 97 0.33 -18.69 -18.47
N ALA A 98 0.96 -17.56 -18.19
CA ALA A 98 2.40 -17.51 -17.93
C ALA A 98 2.78 -18.23 -16.63
N ASP A 99 1.84 -18.37 -15.70
CA ASP A 99 2.07 -19.01 -14.40
C ASP A 99 2.61 -20.45 -14.54
N ALA A 100 2.19 -21.14 -15.61
CA ALA A 100 2.63 -22.54 -15.84
C ALA A 100 4.13 -22.65 -16.12
N ASP A 101 4.74 -21.59 -16.62
CA ASP A 101 6.14 -21.57 -17.02
C ASP A 101 7.05 -20.89 -15.99
N ILE A 102 6.49 -20.38 -14.91
CA ILE A 102 7.27 -19.68 -13.88
C ILE A 102 8.11 -20.71 -13.10
N PRO A 103 9.44 -20.52 -13.01
CA PRO A 103 10.28 -21.38 -12.19
C PRO A 103 9.92 -21.34 -10.70
N ASP A 104 10.14 -22.44 -10.00
CA ASP A 104 9.87 -22.51 -8.56
C ASP A 104 10.86 -21.69 -7.74
N ASP A 105 12.08 -21.50 -8.25
CA ASP A 105 13.10 -20.70 -7.59
C ASP A 105 12.76 -19.22 -7.69
N ARG A 106 12.82 -18.51 -6.55
CA ARG A 106 12.41 -17.09 -6.47
C ARG A 106 13.26 -16.20 -7.40
N GLY A 107 14.58 -16.43 -7.45
CA GLY A 107 15.47 -15.66 -8.30
C GLY A 107 15.23 -15.91 -9.78
N GLU A 108 15.04 -17.18 -10.16
CA GLU A 108 14.72 -17.54 -11.54
C GLU A 108 13.34 -17.04 -11.96
N ALA A 109 12.36 -17.05 -11.03
CA ALA A 109 11.03 -16.52 -11.29
C ALA A 109 11.09 -15.01 -11.57
N ALA A 110 11.90 -14.27 -10.81
CA ALA A 110 12.07 -12.84 -11.03
C ALA A 110 12.72 -12.55 -12.38
N GLU A 111 13.73 -13.32 -12.77
CA GLU A 111 14.37 -13.19 -14.08
C GLU A 111 13.41 -13.52 -15.22
N TYR A 112 12.60 -14.56 -15.05
CA TYR A 112 11.58 -14.94 -16.02
C TYR A 112 10.56 -13.81 -16.22
N ALA A 113 10.06 -13.24 -15.13
CA ALA A 113 9.10 -12.14 -15.18
C ALA A 113 9.70 -10.90 -15.86
N ALA A 114 10.95 -10.56 -15.51
CA ALA A 114 11.62 -9.38 -16.07
C ALA A 114 11.90 -9.54 -17.57
N ALA A 115 12.10 -10.76 -18.04
CA ALA A 115 12.39 -11.05 -19.45
C ALA A 115 11.14 -11.29 -20.30
N HIS A 116 9.96 -11.43 -19.68
CA HIS A 116 8.75 -11.75 -20.41
C HIS A 116 8.32 -10.58 -21.31
N PRO A 117 8.06 -10.82 -22.62
CA PRO A 117 7.73 -9.74 -23.57
C PRO A 117 6.40 -9.06 -23.27
N ASP A 118 5.45 -9.79 -22.67
CA ASP A 118 4.11 -9.28 -22.35
C ASP A 118 3.96 -8.86 -20.90
N ARG A 119 5.08 -8.70 -20.18
CA ARG A 119 5.04 -8.24 -18.80
C ARG A 119 4.45 -6.84 -18.70
N GLN A 120 3.75 -6.60 -17.62
CA GLN A 120 3.25 -5.26 -17.31
C GLN A 120 3.72 -4.86 -15.92
N GLU A 121 4.16 -3.62 -15.79
CA GLU A 121 4.48 -3.05 -14.49
C GLU A 121 3.24 -2.36 -13.96
N VAL A 122 2.92 -2.63 -12.70
CA VAL A 122 1.74 -2.07 -12.03
C VAL A 122 2.16 -1.47 -10.69
N ARG A 123 1.63 -0.29 -10.38
CA ARG A 123 1.73 0.27 -9.04
C ARG A 123 0.47 -0.07 -8.28
N ILE A 124 0.65 -0.65 -7.10
CA ILE A 124 -0.44 -1.06 -6.23
C ILE A 124 -0.42 -0.17 -5.00
N VAL A 125 -1.56 0.42 -4.67
CA VAL A 125 -1.79 1.04 -3.37
C VAL A 125 -2.89 0.23 -2.70
N ALA A 126 -2.60 -0.33 -1.54
CA ALA A 126 -3.56 -1.15 -0.81
C ALA A 126 -3.63 -0.66 0.63
N ALA A 127 -4.82 -0.66 1.20
CA ALA A 127 -5.04 -0.21 2.58
C ALA A 127 -6.08 -1.07 3.27
N ALA A 128 -5.93 -1.20 4.58
CA ALA A 128 -6.84 -1.96 5.43
C ALA A 128 -7.01 -1.26 6.76
N THR A 129 -8.17 -1.41 7.39
CA THR A 129 -8.45 -0.88 8.71
C THR A 129 -8.76 -1.99 9.69
N ARG A 130 -8.70 -1.67 11.00
CA ARG A 130 -9.05 -2.62 12.06
C ARG A 130 -10.51 -3.01 12.03
N ASP A 131 -11.37 -2.17 11.43
CA ASP A 131 -12.80 -2.46 11.26
C ASP A 131 -13.07 -3.48 10.15
N GLY A 132 -12.05 -3.92 9.45
CA GLY A 132 -12.19 -4.89 8.37
C GLY A 132 -12.42 -4.27 7.00
N GLU A 133 -12.35 -2.95 6.87
CA GLU A 133 -12.45 -2.28 5.58
C GLU A 133 -11.14 -2.43 4.81
N SER A 134 -11.24 -2.46 3.50
CA SER A 134 -10.09 -2.48 2.62
C SER A 134 -10.39 -1.74 1.33
N PHE A 135 -9.34 -1.24 0.69
CA PHE A 135 -9.45 -0.62 -0.62
C PHE A 135 -8.08 -0.70 -1.33
N CYS A 136 -8.13 -0.86 -2.65
CA CYS A 136 -6.93 -0.92 -3.48
C CYS A 136 -7.08 0.01 -4.68
N ALA A 137 -5.95 0.49 -5.18
CA ALA A 137 -5.89 1.19 -6.46
C ALA A 137 -4.72 0.62 -7.26
N LEU A 138 -4.94 0.43 -8.55
CA LEU A 138 -3.94 -0.11 -9.47
C LEU A 138 -3.73 0.86 -10.63
N ARG A 139 -2.47 1.15 -10.93
CA ARG A 139 -2.10 1.94 -12.10
C ARG A 139 -1.10 1.14 -12.93
N LEU A 140 -1.41 0.96 -14.21
CA LEU A 140 -0.49 0.31 -15.14
C LEU A 140 0.51 1.32 -15.69
N ARG A 141 1.79 0.94 -15.75
CA ARG A 141 2.82 1.83 -16.30
C ARG A 141 2.58 2.11 -17.79
N SER A 142 2.03 1.13 -18.51
CA SER A 142 1.68 1.29 -19.94
C SER A 142 0.48 2.21 -20.16
N HIS A 143 -0.31 2.47 -19.11
CA HIS A 143 -1.48 3.35 -19.15
C HIS A 143 -1.42 4.28 -17.92
N ASP A 144 -0.38 5.09 -17.87
CA ASP A 144 -0.08 5.97 -16.76
C ASP A 144 -0.91 7.25 -16.82
N ASP A 145 -2.21 7.08 -16.61
CA ASP A 145 -3.20 8.15 -16.68
C ASP A 145 -4.09 8.06 -15.43
N ASP A 146 -4.32 9.18 -14.78
CA ASP A 146 -5.14 9.24 -13.56
C ASP A 146 -6.56 8.71 -13.80
N GLN A 147 -7.06 8.81 -15.02
CA GLN A 147 -8.41 8.36 -15.36
C GLN A 147 -8.51 6.85 -15.58
N THR A 148 -7.38 6.16 -15.77
CA THR A 148 -7.35 4.72 -16.00
C THR A 148 -6.98 3.92 -14.75
N VAL A 149 -6.82 4.58 -13.60
CA VAL A 149 -6.54 3.91 -12.33
C VAL A 149 -7.76 3.07 -11.93
N LEU A 150 -7.52 1.78 -11.66
CA LEU A 150 -8.58 0.88 -11.20
C LEU A 150 -8.68 0.96 -9.69
N GLY A 151 -9.89 1.06 -9.16
CA GLY A 151 -10.14 1.07 -7.72
C GLY A 151 -11.13 -0.01 -7.33
N GLY A 152 -10.95 -0.61 -6.15
CA GLY A 152 -11.87 -1.60 -5.63
C GLY A 152 -11.47 -2.08 -4.25
N PRO A 153 -12.39 -2.76 -3.52
CA PRO A 153 -12.14 -3.14 -2.14
C PRO A 153 -11.20 -4.34 -1.97
N ASP A 154 -11.03 -5.18 -2.99
CA ASP A 154 -10.27 -6.42 -2.85
C ASP A 154 -9.51 -6.81 -4.13
N LEU A 155 -8.90 -5.84 -4.79
CA LEU A 155 -8.18 -6.09 -6.05
C LEU A 155 -6.90 -6.92 -5.85
N VAL A 156 -6.30 -6.89 -4.67
CA VAL A 156 -5.06 -7.63 -4.37
C VAL A 156 -5.22 -8.36 -3.03
N PRO A 157 -6.03 -9.45 -3.00
CA PRO A 157 -6.32 -10.14 -1.74
C PRO A 157 -5.10 -10.60 -0.94
N PRO A 158 -4.04 -11.18 -1.54
CA PRO A 158 -2.89 -11.62 -0.75
C PRO A 158 -2.21 -10.48 0.02
N LEU A 159 -2.08 -9.31 -0.59
CA LEU A 159 -1.51 -8.15 0.09
C LEU A 159 -2.43 -7.65 1.19
N LEU A 160 -3.74 -7.63 0.93
CA LEU A 160 -4.71 -7.20 1.94
C LEU A 160 -4.70 -8.12 3.16
N GLN A 161 -4.53 -9.43 2.96
CA GLN A 161 -4.42 -10.37 4.08
C GLN A 161 -3.23 -10.05 4.96
N LEU A 162 -2.10 -9.70 4.37
CA LEU A 162 -0.92 -9.31 5.13
C LEU A 162 -1.15 -8.01 5.90
N LEU A 163 -1.78 -7.03 5.26
CA LEU A 163 -2.09 -5.75 5.92
C LEU A 163 -3.04 -5.96 7.10
N HIS A 164 -4.10 -6.75 6.94
CA HIS A 164 -5.02 -7.06 8.03
C HIS A 164 -4.30 -7.79 9.17
N ALA A 165 -3.39 -8.70 8.85
CA ALA A 165 -2.65 -9.44 9.86
C ALA A 165 -1.80 -8.52 10.74
N THR A 166 -1.23 -7.44 10.17
CA THR A 166 -0.45 -6.48 10.97
C THR A 166 -1.29 -5.72 11.98
N LEU A 167 -2.62 -5.66 11.75
CA LEU A 167 -3.55 -4.92 12.60
C LEU A 167 -4.20 -5.79 13.67
N GLU A 168 -4.02 -7.11 13.59
CA GLU A 168 -4.59 -8.02 14.59
C GLU A 168 -3.88 -7.82 15.94
N PRO A 169 -4.63 -7.82 17.06
CA PRO A 169 -4.00 -7.71 18.36
C PRO A 169 -3.15 -8.94 18.64
N VAL A 170 -2.01 -8.72 19.25
CA VAL A 170 -1.14 -9.81 19.67
C VAL A 170 -1.83 -10.51 20.85
N GLU A 171 -2.12 -11.79 20.70
CA GLU A 171 -2.69 -12.56 21.79
C GLU A 171 -1.61 -12.81 22.86
N PRO A 172 -1.93 -12.57 24.15
CA PRO A 172 -0.99 -12.82 25.23
C PRO A 172 -0.68 -14.30 25.43
#